data_99e4bb5206052088e3eb1fcee178ad39
#
_entry.id   99e4bb5206052088e3eb1fcee178ad39
#
_cell.length_a   1.000
_cell.length_b   1.000
_cell.length_c   1.000
_cell.angle_alpha   90.00
_cell.angle_beta   90.00
_cell.angle_gamma   90.00
#
_symmetry.space_group_name_H-M   'P 1'
#
loop_
_entity.id
_entity.type
_entity.pdbx_description
1 polymer ?
#
loop_
_entity_poly.entity_id
_entity_poly.type
_entity_poly.pdbx_seq_one_letter_code
_entity_poly.pdbx_strand_id
1 'polypeptide(L)'
;AYFARALAYSELIKLFCKAYESDEDAANQLGVILSQHYRGNEEMKRSSLKDSYQFVLDDLDRAADLLELEEDFSGALYDTPYFNEYTVYALRARVALYMKKWDEAIKYSTKVIESGYYTLSSCTQQISSGISYYKYMWTNDHSTEAIWKVGFTINSYGGRLGTIFANYDYTTLRPDYVPAKWAINLYDANDLRASTFFQSFTTGYSHGLTWPLLIKYFG
;
A
#
# COMPACT_ATOMS: atom_id res chain seq x y z
N ALA A 1 -9.14 -14.55 -7.74
CA ALA A 1 -7.86 -15.28 -7.88
C ALA A 1 -6.85 -14.50 -8.72
N TYR A 2 -7.19 -14.06 -9.95
CA TYR A 2 -6.26 -13.37 -10.88
C TYR A 2 -5.65 -12.10 -10.27
N PHE A 3 -6.47 -11.18 -9.73
CA PHE A 3 -5.96 -9.96 -9.08
C PHE A 3 -4.97 -10.26 -7.95
N ALA A 4 -5.30 -11.20 -7.05
CA ALA A 4 -4.43 -11.53 -5.92
C ALA A 4 -3.10 -12.13 -6.41
N ARG A 5 -3.12 -12.94 -7.48
CA ARG A 5 -1.92 -13.48 -8.10
C ARG A 5 -1.08 -12.39 -8.76
N ALA A 6 -1.70 -11.51 -9.53
CA ALA A 6 -1.03 -10.36 -10.13
C ALA A 6 -0.35 -9.46 -9.07
N LEU A 7 -1.05 -9.17 -7.98
CA LEU A 7 -0.51 -8.41 -6.85
C LEU A 7 0.72 -9.11 -6.26
N ALA A 8 0.61 -10.40 -5.92
CA ALA A 8 1.71 -11.16 -5.35
C ALA A 8 2.93 -11.21 -6.27
N TYR A 9 2.73 -11.48 -7.57
CA TYR A 9 3.83 -11.50 -8.54
C TYR A 9 4.43 -10.12 -8.76
N SER A 10 3.65 -9.04 -8.76
CA SER A 10 4.19 -7.68 -8.85
C SER A 10 5.10 -7.34 -7.68
N GLU A 11 4.77 -7.80 -6.47
CA GLU A 11 5.64 -7.63 -5.29
C GLU A 11 6.91 -8.49 -5.37
N LEU A 12 6.78 -9.76 -5.81
CA LEU A 12 7.95 -10.63 -6.01
C LEU A 12 8.93 -10.05 -7.03
N ILE A 13 8.42 -9.48 -8.15
CA ILE A 13 9.27 -8.84 -9.16
C ILE A 13 10.04 -7.67 -8.53
N LYS A 14 9.39 -6.81 -7.77
CA LYS A 14 10.04 -5.66 -7.11
C LYS A 14 11.12 -6.07 -6.11
N LEU A 15 10.94 -7.19 -5.42
CA LEU A 15 11.87 -7.66 -4.39
C LEU A 15 13.06 -8.45 -4.97
N PHE A 16 12.86 -9.20 -6.06
CA PHE A 16 13.83 -10.20 -6.52
C PHE A 16 14.38 -9.96 -7.92
N CYS A 17 13.90 -8.94 -8.63
CA CYS A 17 14.36 -8.64 -9.98
C CYS A 17 15.04 -7.27 -10.05
N LYS A 18 15.76 -7.03 -11.14
CA LYS A 18 16.29 -5.71 -11.47
C LYS A 18 15.15 -4.76 -11.88
N ALA A 19 15.43 -3.46 -11.86
CA ALA A 19 14.52 -2.47 -12.39
C ALA A 19 14.26 -2.71 -13.90
N TYR A 20 13.04 -2.44 -14.33
CA TYR A 20 12.67 -2.50 -15.74
C TYR A 20 13.19 -1.26 -16.46
N GLU A 21 14.08 -1.43 -17.42
CA GLU A 21 14.64 -0.31 -18.19
C GLU A 21 14.01 -0.17 -19.56
N SER A 22 13.89 -1.28 -20.30
CA SER A 22 13.24 -1.36 -21.59
C SER A 22 12.74 -2.78 -21.85
N ASP A 23 11.89 -2.97 -22.86
CA ASP A 23 11.40 -4.29 -23.27
C ASP A 23 12.53 -5.21 -23.73
N GLU A 24 13.56 -4.65 -24.38
CA GLU A 24 14.73 -5.38 -24.85
C GLU A 24 15.63 -5.83 -23.69
N ASP A 25 15.92 -4.90 -22.75
CA ASP A 25 16.70 -5.24 -21.55
C ASP A 25 15.96 -6.28 -20.72
N ALA A 26 14.66 -6.09 -20.46
CA ALA A 26 13.84 -6.98 -19.66
C ALA A 26 13.73 -8.41 -20.25
N ALA A 27 13.82 -8.56 -21.58
CA ALA A 27 13.85 -9.87 -22.21
C ALA A 27 15.12 -10.66 -21.86
N ASN A 28 16.22 -9.98 -21.55
CA ASN A 28 17.52 -10.55 -21.22
C ASN A 28 17.79 -10.63 -19.69
N GLN A 29 16.92 -10.01 -18.87
CA GLN A 29 17.03 -10.05 -17.41
C GLN A 29 16.24 -11.20 -16.82
N LEU A 30 16.72 -11.73 -15.67
CA LEU A 30 15.97 -12.77 -14.94
C LEU A 30 14.79 -12.16 -14.20
N GLY A 31 13.61 -12.69 -14.50
CA GLY A 31 12.36 -12.44 -13.81
C GLY A 31 12.14 -13.36 -12.60
N VAL A 32 10.92 -13.76 -12.36
CA VAL A 32 10.53 -14.70 -11.29
C VAL A 32 10.12 -16.06 -11.87
N ILE A 33 9.96 -17.05 -11.00
CA ILE A 33 9.41 -18.34 -11.38
C ILE A 33 7.90 -18.17 -11.55
N LEU A 34 7.38 -18.45 -12.75
CA LEU A 34 5.95 -18.37 -13.05
C LEU A 34 5.29 -19.73 -12.84
N SER A 35 4.29 -19.79 -11.96
CA SER A 35 3.50 -21.00 -11.72
C SER A 35 2.00 -20.68 -11.71
N GLN A 36 1.24 -21.38 -12.54
CA GLN A 36 -0.22 -21.28 -12.61
C GLN A 36 -0.92 -22.41 -11.83
N HIS A 37 -0.21 -23.46 -11.54
CA HIS A 37 -0.72 -24.64 -10.81
C HIS A 37 0.43 -25.32 -10.04
N TYR A 38 0.06 -26.13 -9.08
CA TYR A 38 1.05 -26.92 -8.32
C TYR A 38 1.75 -27.94 -9.23
N ARG A 39 3.09 -27.97 -9.19
CA ARG A 39 3.93 -28.81 -10.06
C ARG A 39 4.69 -29.91 -9.29
N GLY A 40 4.46 -30.05 -8.01
CA GLY A 40 5.18 -31.07 -7.21
C GLY A 40 6.69 -30.82 -7.20
N ASN A 41 7.46 -31.85 -7.64
CA ASN A 41 8.93 -31.84 -7.64
C ASN A 41 9.53 -31.45 -9.00
N GLU A 42 8.77 -30.85 -9.91
CA GLU A 42 9.31 -30.39 -11.20
C GLU A 42 10.35 -29.28 -10.99
N GLU A 43 11.44 -29.33 -11.75
CA GLU A 43 12.39 -28.23 -11.79
C GLU A 43 11.73 -26.96 -12.33
N MET A 44 11.80 -25.89 -11.56
CA MET A 44 11.28 -24.60 -11.94
C MET A 44 12.43 -23.64 -12.24
N LYS A 45 12.34 -22.95 -13.38
CA LYS A 45 13.31 -21.94 -13.81
C LYS A 45 12.69 -20.56 -13.76
N ARG A 46 13.51 -19.55 -13.49
CA ARG A 46 13.11 -18.15 -13.60
C ARG A 46 12.83 -17.84 -15.07
N SER A 47 11.73 -17.15 -15.31
CA SER A 47 11.41 -16.59 -16.63
C SER A 47 12.23 -15.32 -16.89
N SER A 48 12.03 -14.68 -18.04
CA SER A 48 12.54 -13.32 -18.26
C SER A 48 11.77 -12.31 -17.40
N LEU A 49 12.38 -11.16 -17.13
CA LEU A 49 11.69 -10.05 -16.47
C LEU A 49 10.50 -9.56 -17.30
N LYS A 50 10.66 -9.53 -18.64
CA LYS A 50 9.58 -9.18 -19.57
C LYS A 50 8.39 -10.13 -19.44
N ASP A 51 8.62 -11.45 -19.46
CA ASP A 51 7.54 -12.44 -19.33
C ASP A 51 6.89 -12.38 -17.93
N SER A 52 7.68 -12.07 -16.92
CA SER A 52 7.16 -11.91 -15.55
C SER A 52 6.17 -10.76 -15.46
N TYR A 53 6.48 -9.61 -16.04
CA TYR A 53 5.53 -8.49 -16.11
C TYR A 53 4.35 -8.78 -17.03
N GLN A 54 4.58 -9.44 -18.18
CA GLN A 54 3.48 -9.83 -19.07
C GLN A 54 2.48 -10.75 -18.36
N PHE A 55 2.96 -11.71 -17.57
CA PHE A 55 2.11 -12.58 -16.77
C PHE A 55 1.23 -11.78 -15.77
N VAL A 56 1.80 -10.77 -15.13
CA VAL A 56 1.04 -9.86 -14.24
C VAL A 56 -0.02 -9.09 -15.02
N LEU A 57 0.33 -8.56 -16.21
CA LEU A 57 -0.61 -7.81 -17.05
C LEU A 57 -1.76 -8.68 -17.56
N ASP A 58 -1.46 -9.91 -18.01
CA ASP A 58 -2.48 -10.86 -18.46
C ASP A 58 -3.47 -11.23 -17.35
N ASP A 59 -2.97 -11.37 -16.11
CA ASP A 59 -3.83 -11.61 -14.96
C ASP A 59 -4.68 -10.39 -14.60
N LEU A 60 -4.15 -9.19 -14.75
CA LEU A 60 -4.92 -7.96 -14.54
C LEU A 60 -6.00 -7.76 -15.59
N ASP A 61 -5.72 -8.11 -16.86
CA ASP A 61 -6.73 -8.05 -17.93
C ASP A 61 -7.88 -9.01 -17.64
N ARG A 62 -7.57 -10.27 -17.29
CA ARG A 62 -8.61 -11.26 -16.90
C ARG A 62 -9.38 -10.84 -15.64
N ALA A 63 -8.71 -10.19 -14.69
CA ALA A 63 -9.35 -9.70 -13.48
C ALA A 63 -10.30 -8.52 -13.79
N ALA A 64 -9.93 -7.63 -14.71
CA ALA A 64 -10.78 -6.51 -15.12
C ALA A 64 -12.09 -7.01 -15.75
N ASP A 65 -12.01 -7.95 -16.69
CA ASP A 65 -13.18 -8.53 -17.36
C ASP A 65 -14.16 -9.21 -16.38
N LEU A 66 -13.65 -9.78 -15.27
CA LEU A 66 -14.46 -10.50 -14.27
C LEU A 66 -14.97 -9.61 -13.13
N LEU A 67 -14.46 -8.39 -12.99
CA LEU A 67 -14.75 -7.47 -11.90
C LEU A 67 -15.40 -6.17 -12.40
N GLU A 68 -15.85 -6.15 -13.65
CA GLU A 68 -16.60 -5.04 -14.22
C GLU A 68 -17.85 -4.76 -13.37
N LEU A 69 -18.06 -3.50 -13.03
CA LEU A 69 -19.21 -3.08 -12.25
C LEU A 69 -20.42 -2.91 -13.16
N GLU A 70 -21.61 -3.21 -12.62
CA GLU A 70 -22.86 -2.91 -13.29
C GLU A 70 -23.02 -1.38 -13.46
N GLU A 71 -23.62 -0.95 -14.59
CA GLU A 71 -23.76 0.48 -14.93
C GLU A 71 -24.53 1.29 -13.88
N ASP A 72 -25.41 0.65 -13.11
CA ASP A 72 -26.23 1.27 -12.09
C ASP A 72 -25.67 1.13 -10.65
N PHE A 73 -24.41 0.66 -10.51
CA PHE A 73 -23.79 0.50 -9.20
C PHE A 73 -23.65 1.85 -8.49
N SER A 74 -24.27 1.97 -7.32
CA SER A 74 -24.30 3.19 -6.50
C SER A 74 -23.66 3.03 -5.10
N GLY A 75 -23.05 1.89 -4.82
CA GLY A 75 -22.41 1.60 -3.54
C GLY A 75 -21.06 2.30 -3.36
N ALA A 76 -20.57 2.35 -2.13
CA ALA A 76 -19.21 2.79 -1.84
C ALA A 76 -18.20 1.71 -2.22
N LEU A 77 -17.13 2.11 -2.89
CA LEU A 77 -16.05 1.21 -3.31
C LEU A 77 -14.73 1.42 -2.55
N TYR A 78 -14.66 2.48 -1.74
CA TYR A 78 -13.47 2.78 -0.95
C TYR A 78 -13.45 2.01 0.37
N ASP A 79 -12.27 1.88 0.94
CA ASP A 79 -12.03 1.32 2.28
C ASP A 79 -12.55 -0.11 2.46
N THR A 80 -12.50 -0.90 1.42
CA THR A 80 -13.06 -2.26 1.36
C THR A 80 -11.99 -3.32 1.14
N PRO A 81 -12.15 -4.54 1.68
CA PRO A 81 -11.30 -5.68 1.37
C PRO A 81 -11.71 -6.39 0.07
N TYR A 82 -12.78 -5.96 -0.59
CA TYR A 82 -13.26 -6.58 -1.82
C TYR A 82 -12.62 -5.93 -3.05
N PHE A 83 -12.30 -6.75 -4.03
CA PHE A 83 -11.78 -6.30 -5.31
C PHE A 83 -12.90 -5.82 -6.23
N ASN A 84 -12.63 -4.78 -6.98
CA ASN A 84 -13.46 -4.27 -8.06
C ASN A 84 -12.57 -3.87 -9.23
N GLU A 85 -13.16 -3.43 -10.35
CA GLU A 85 -12.38 -3.03 -11.53
C GLU A 85 -11.40 -1.89 -11.27
N TYR A 86 -11.74 -0.93 -10.42
CA TYR A 86 -10.84 0.18 -10.07
C TYR A 86 -9.64 -0.26 -9.23
N THR A 87 -9.80 -1.31 -8.43
CA THR A 87 -8.69 -1.98 -7.74
C THR A 87 -7.70 -2.54 -8.78
N VAL A 88 -8.23 -3.13 -9.85
CA VAL A 88 -7.41 -3.64 -10.96
C VAL A 88 -6.71 -2.51 -11.69
N TYR A 89 -7.44 -1.43 -12.03
CA TYR A 89 -6.84 -0.26 -12.71
C TYR A 89 -5.76 0.41 -11.85
N ALA A 90 -5.96 0.55 -10.56
CA ALA A 90 -4.95 1.08 -9.65
C ALA A 90 -3.67 0.25 -9.61
N LEU A 91 -3.79 -1.09 -9.55
CA LEU A 91 -2.64 -1.98 -9.61
C LEU A 91 -1.97 -1.93 -10.98
N ARG A 92 -2.75 -1.87 -12.07
CA ARG A 92 -2.22 -1.75 -13.43
C ARG A 92 -1.44 -0.45 -13.62
N ALA A 93 -1.96 0.69 -13.13
CA ALA A 93 -1.24 1.96 -13.14
C ALA A 93 0.10 1.86 -12.41
N ARG A 94 0.11 1.22 -11.24
CA ARG A 94 1.33 0.99 -10.45
C ARG A 94 2.34 0.09 -11.19
N VAL A 95 1.88 -0.99 -11.80
CA VAL A 95 2.74 -1.88 -12.60
C VAL A 95 3.31 -1.15 -13.79
N ALA A 96 2.49 -0.39 -14.52
CA ALA A 96 2.92 0.43 -15.66
C ALA A 96 4.00 1.47 -15.25
N LEU A 97 3.85 2.09 -14.08
CA LEU A 97 4.85 3.00 -13.52
C LEU A 97 6.21 2.31 -13.32
N TYR A 98 6.22 1.10 -12.74
CA TYR A 98 7.45 0.31 -12.57
C TYR A 98 8.07 -0.13 -13.90
N MET A 99 7.23 -0.33 -14.94
CA MET A 99 7.67 -0.66 -16.30
C MET A 99 8.06 0.59 -17.11
N LYS A 100 8.03 1.80 -16.54
CA LYS A 100 8.26 3.06 -17.25
C LYS A 100 7.30 3.31 -18.42
N LYS A 101 6.14 2.65 -18.42
CA LYS A 101 5.07 2.83 -19.42
C LYS A 101 4.15 3.97 -18.98
N TRP A 102 4.63 5.20 -19.14
CA TRP A 102 4.02 6.41 -18.58
C TRP A 102 2.59 6.64 -19.09
N ASP A 103 2.35 6.44 -20.38
CA ASP A 103 1.02 6.63 -20.98
C ASP A 103 -0.01 5.66 -20.39
N GLU A 104 0.38 4.40 -20.16
CA GLU A 104 -0.48 3.43 -19.48
C GLU A 104 -0.70 3.78 -18.01
N ALA A 105 0.34 4.23 -17.31
CA ALA A 105 0.22 4.67 -15.92
C ALA A 105 -0.77 5.84 -15.81
N ILE A 106 -0.67 6.84 -16.69
CA ILE A 106 -1.60 7.96 -16.77
C ILE A 106 -3.02 7.45 -17.08
N LYS A 107 -3.18 6.64 -18.13
CA LYS A 107 -4.48 6.10 -18.57
C LYS A 107 -5.23 5.42 -17.42
N TYR A 108 -4.58 4.52 -16.70
CA TYR A 108 -5.25 3.73 -15.66
C TYR A 108 -5.42 4.49 -14.34
N SER A 109 -4.50 5.39 -13.98
CA SER A 109 -4.72 6.27 -12.84
C SER A 109 -5.84 7.27 -13.08
N THR A 110 -5.96 7.80 -14.29
CA THR A 110 -7.06 8.69 -14.70
C THR A 110 -8.42 7.99 -14.58
N LYS A 111 -8.53 6.72 -15.02
CA LYS A 111 -9.77 5.95 -14.83
C LYS A 111 -10.20 5.86 -13.36
N VAL A 112 -9.27 5.68 -12.45
CA VAL A 112 -9.57 5.64 -11.01
C VAL A 112 -9.97 7.01 -10.48
N ILE A 113 -9.26 8.07 -10.87
CA ILE A 113 -9.53 9.45 -10.42
C ILE A 113 -10.89 9.93 -10.93
N GLU A 114 -11.19 9.72 -12.22
CA GLU A 114 -12.41 10.18 -12.85
C GLU A 114 -13.65 9.34 -12.51
N SER A 115 -13.46 8.17 -11.90
CA SER A 115 -14.58 7.34 -11.44
C SER A 115 -15.48 8.01 -10.41
N GLY A 116 -14.93 8.97 -9.64
CA GLY A 116 -15.65 9.65 -8.57
C GLY A 116 -15.88 8.81 -7.29
N TYR A 117 -15.49 7.52 -7.29
CA TYR A 117 -15.66 6.65 -6.12
C TYR A 117 -14.63 6.90 -5.01
N TYR A 118 -13.51 7.54 -5.33
CA TYR A 118 -12.42 7.77 -4.40
C TYR A 118 -12.11 9.25 -4.28
N THR A 119 -12.03 9.75 -3.06
CA THR A 119 -11.74 11.16 -2.80
C THR A 119 -10.58 11.29 -1.82
N LEU A 120 -9.67 12.22 -2.10
CA LEU A 120 -8.54 12.47 -1.20
C LEU A 120 -9.02 12.94 0.16
N SER A 121 -8.41 12.41 1.22
CA SER A 121 -8.68 12.79 2.59
C SER A 121 -8.24 14.23 2.85
N SER A 122 -9.18 15.12 3.12
CA SER A 122 -8.92 16.55 3.26
C SER A 122 -8.01 16.85 4.45
N CYS A 123 -7.01 17.69 4.22
CA CYS A 123 -6.12 18.20 5.27
C CYS A 123 -6.78 19.34 6.09
N THR A 124 -7.75 20.03 5.53
CA THR A 124 -8.37 21.22 6.11
C THR A 124 -9.75 20.95 6.70
N GLN A 125 -10.54 20.09 6.07
CA GLN A 125 -11.84 19.67 6.62
C GLN A 125 -11.62 18.76 7.83
N GLN A 126 -12.39 18.99 8.90
CA GLN A 126 -12.29 18.23 10.13
C GLN A 126 -13.49 17.29 10.27
N ILE A 127 -13.20 16.06 10.72
CA ILE A 127 -14.23 15.09 11.15
C ILE A 127 -14.68 15.38 12.58
N SER A 128 -13.77 15.94 13.39
CA SER A 128 -14.02 16.42 14.76
C SER A 128 -13.00 17.49 15.13
N SER A 129 -13.20 18.18 16.26
CA SER A 129 -12.28 19.24 16.67
C SER A 129 -10.83 18.78 16.75
N GLY A 130 -9.96 19.40 15.95
CA GLY A 130 -8.52 19.10 15.88
C GLY A 130 -8.14 17.83 15.10
N ILE A 131 -9.10 17.14 14.48
CA ILE A 131 -8.85 15.93 13.71
C ILE A 131 -9.35 16.13 12.27
N SER A 132 -8.42 16.38 11.34
CA SER A 132 -8.73 16.42 9.91
C SER A 132 -9.01 15.01 9.37
N TYR A 133 -9.69 14.91 8.20
CA TYR A 133 -9.87 13.62 7.50
C TYR A 133 -8.52 12.97 7.20
N TYR A 134 -7.50 13.76 6.84
CA TYR A 134 -6.14 13.26 6.63
C TYR A 134 -5.55 12.63 7.91
N LYS A 135 -5.67 13.29 9.07
CA LYS A 135 -5.20 12.74 10.35
C LYS A 135 -6.00 11.48 10.73
N TYR A 136 -7.31 11.52 10.56
CA TYR A 136 -8.21 10.40 10.86
C TYR A 136 -7.85 9.15 10.08
N MET A 137 -7.52 9.27 8.80
CA MET A 137 -7.08 8.17 7.94
C MET A 137 -5.90 7.39 8.55
N TRP A 138 -4.92 8.09 9.12
CA TRP A 138 -3.73 7.46 9.68
C TRP A 138 -3.92 6.91 11.09
N THR A 139 -4.85 7.46 11.86
CA THR A 139 -5.08 7.07 13.26
C THR A 139 -6.23 6.09 13.44
N ASN A 140 -7.08 5.90 12.43
CA ASN A 140 -8.26 5.05 12.52
C ASN A 140 -8.38 4.04 11.36
N ASP A 141 -7.36 3.92 10.52
CA ASP A 141 -7.35 3.01 9.37
C ASP A 141 -8.63 3.09 8.51
N HIS A 142 -9.13 4.31 8.30
CA HIS A 142 -10.34 4.56 7.52
C HIS A 142 -10.16 5.76 6.60
N SER A 143 -10.40 5.58 5.29
CA SER A 143 -10.21 6.64 4.31
C SER A 143 -11.03 6.45 3.05
N THR A 144 -11.59 7.56 2.56
CA THR A 144 -12.25 7.62 1.25
C THR A 144 -11.28 7.51 0.06
N GLU A 145 -9.98 7.63 0.30
CA GLU A 145 -8.94 7.46 -0.73
C GLU A 145 -8.34 6.04 -0.77
N ALA A 146 -8.68 5.18 0.21
CA ALA A 146 -8.22 3.79 0.23
C ALA A 146 -8.97 2.96 -0.81
N ILE A 147 -8.32 2.65 -1.93
CA ILE A 147 -8.91 1.90 -3.03
C ILE A 147 -9.18 0.44 -2.62
N TRP A 148 -8.26 -0.13 -1.86
CA TRP A 148 -8.37 -1.49 -1.33
C TRP A 148 -7.44 -1.65 -0.13
N LYS A 149 -7.87 -2.43 0.83
CA LYS A 149 -7.05 -2.81 1.99
C LYS A 149 -7.24 -4.26 2.37
N VAL A 150 -6.25 -4.82 3.05
CA VAL A 150 -6.38 -6.15 3.66
C VAL A 150 -7.32 -6.04 4.85
N GLY A 151 -8.41 -6.81 4.81
CA GLY A 151 -9.35 -6.87 5.95
C GLY A 151 -8.78 -7.70 7.08
N PHE A 152 -8.62 -7.09 8.25
CA PHE A 152 -8.27 -7.79 9.48
C PHE A 152 -9.47 -7.91 10.41
N THR A 153 -9.49 -8.98 11.19
CA THR A 153 -10.47 -9.20 12.24
C THR A 153 -9.75 -9.46 13.55
N ILE A 154 -10.48 -9.41 14.65
CA ILE A 154 -9.92 -9.70 15.98
C ILE A 154 -9.30 -11.11 16.08
N ASN A 155 -9.77 -12.05 15.26
CA ASN A 155 -9.30 -13.43 15.23
C ASN A 155 -8.35 -13.74 14.06
N SER A 156 -8.17 -12.78 13.13
CA SER A 156 -7.34 -12.94 11.94
C SER A 156 -6.68 -11.60 11.62
N TYR A 157 -5.57 -11.35 12.26
CA TYR A 157 -4.77 -10.13 12.06
C TYR A 157 -3.32 -10.49 11.78
N GLY A 158 -2.65 -9.63 11.01
CA GLY A 158 -1.21 -9.72 10.77
C GLY A 158 -0.40 -9.27 11.98
N GLY A 159 0.93 -9.23 11.84
CA GLY A 159 1.81 -8.65 12.85
C GLY A 159 1.42 -7.19 13.14
N ARG A 160 1.42 -6.82 14.42
CA ARG A 160 1.11 -5.46 14.85
C ARG A 160 2.32 -4.57 14.61
N LEU A 161 2.38 -3.93 13.45
CA LEU A 161 3.48 -3.01 13.13
C LEU A 161 3.62 -1.89 14.17
N GLY A 162 2.50 -1.41 14.70
CA GLY A 162 2.48 -0.37 15.73
C GLY A 162 3.23 -0.76 17.01
N THR A 163 3.30 -2.03 17.37
CA THR A 163 4.01 -2.48 18.60
C THR A 163 5.50 -2.21 18.53
N ILE A 164 6.12 -2.17 17.35
CA ILE A 164 7.54 -1.83 17.19
C ILE A 164 7.81 -0.39 17.59
N PHE A 165 6.85 0.51 17.33
CA PHE A 165 6.96 1.95 17.59
C PHE A 165 6.31 2.37 18.90
N ALA A 166 5.47 1.52 19.50
CA ALA A 166 4.71 1.79 20.70
C ALA A 166 4.62 0.57 21.64
N ASN A 167 5.73 -0.09 21.84
CA ASN A 167 5.81 -1.24 22.75
C ASN A 167 5.67 -0.80 24.21
N TYR A 168 4.99 -1.64 25.01
CA TYR A 168 4.82 -1.42 26.44
C TYR A 168 5.49 -2.54 27.23
N ASP A 169 6.24 -2.14 28.23
CA ASP A 169 6.74 -3.02 29.29
C ASP A 169 5.84 -2.78 30.51
N TYR A 170 4.87 -3.69 30.72
CA TYR A 170 3.77 -3.52 31.68
C TYR A 170 2.94 -2.25 31.39
N THR A 171 3.13 -1.20 32.16
CA THR A 171 2.45 0.09 32.01
C THR A 171 3.32 1.19 31.44
N THR A 172 4.59 0.90 31.18
CA THR A 172 5.58 1.88 30.74
C THR A 172 5.85 1.74 29.25
N LEU A 173 5.72 2.83 28.51
CA LEU A 173 5.97 2.87 27.06
C LEU A 173 7.47 2.74 26.79
N ARG A 174 7.87 1.66 26.11
CA ARG A 174 9.26 1.35 25.74
C ARG A 174 9.33 0.93 24.28
N PRO A 175 9.25 1.87 23.33
CA PRO A 175 9.33 1.55 21.91
C PRO A 175 10.70 0.95 21.57
N ASP A 176 10.70 -0.04 20.66
CA ASP A 176 11.93 -0.65 20.16
C ASP A 176 12.69 0.31 19.24
N TYR A 177 11.95 1.17 18.51
CA TYR A 177 12.50 2.17 17.61
C TYR A 177 11.86 3.54 17.86
N VAL A 178 12.69 4.56 17.85
CA VAL A 178 12.25 5.95 17.94
C VAL A 178 12.78 6.75 16.75
N PRO A 179 12.02 7.74 16.24
CA PRO A 179 12.51 8.59 15.17
C PRO A 179 13.75 9.37 15.60
N ALA A 180 14.74 9.45 14.74
CA ALA A 180 15.90 10.30 14.99
C ALA A 180 15.48 11.78 14.93
N LYS A 181 16.05 12.59 15.83
CA LYS A 181 15.72 14.03 15.89
C LYS A 181 15.94 14.77 14.58
N TRP A 182 17.01 14.43 13.86
CA TRP A 182 17.29 15.02 12.55
C TRP A 182 16.20 14.72 11.51
N ALA A 183 15.61 13.52 11.55
CA ALA A 183 14.55 13.14 10.62
C ALA A 183 13.25 13.90 10.91
N ILE A 184 12.93 14.14 12.18
CA ILE A 184 11.78 14.96 12.59
C ILE A 184 11.98 16.42 12.16
N ASN A 185 13.20 16.93 12.30
CA ASN A 185 13.55 18.30 11.94
C ASN A 185 13.55 18.58 10.41
N LEU A 186 13.40 17.56 9.56
CA LEU A 186 13.18 17.73 8.13
C LEU A 186 11.77 18.22 7.77
N TYR A 187 10.82 18.09 8.68
CA TYR A 187 9.46 18.57 8.47
C TYR A 187 9.40 20.08 8.71
N ASP A 188 8.83 20.82 7.77
CA ASP A 188 8.52 22.24 7.93
C ASP A 188 7.43 22.44 9.00
N ALA A 189 7.39 23.61 9.64
CA ALA A 189 6.41 23.96 10.65
C ALA A 189 4.94 23.88 10.16
N ASN A 190 4.73 24.06 8.86
CA ASN A 190 3.42 23.96 8.22
C ASN A 190 3.14 22.57 7.63
N ASP A 191 4.08 21.63 7.75
CA ASP A 191 3.90 20.28 7.24
C ASP A 191 3.00 19.47 8.19
N LEU A 192 1.78 19.23 7.75
CA LEU A 192 0.78 18.49 8.53
C LEU A 192 1.20 17.05 8.84
N ARG A 193 2.13 16.49 8.09
CA ARG A 193 2.67 15.14 8.36
C ARG A 193 3.37 15.08 9.70
N ALA A 194 4.08 16.15 10.10
CA ALA A 194 4.76 16.20 11.39
C ALA A 194 3.79 16.02 12.57
N SER A 195 2.70 16.79 12.59
CA SER A 195 1.69 16.70 13.65
C SER A 195 0.76 15.48 13.54
N THR A 196 0.71 14.84 12.36
CA THR A 196 -0.09 13.64 12.13
C THR A 196 0.68 12.38 12.51
N PHE A 197 1.97 12.32 12.17
CA PHE A 197 2.76 11.09 12.32
C PHE A 197 3.53 11.00 13.64
N PHE A 198 3.77 12.12 14.31
CA PHE A 198 4.56 12.14 15.52
C PHE A 198 3.81 12.79 16.69
N GLN A 199 3.94 12.20 17.85
CA GLN A 199 3.44 12.74 19.12
C GLN A 199 4.45 12.48 20.21
N SER A 200 4.66 13.46 21.09
CA SER A 200 5.56 13.33 22.23
C SER A 200 4.94 12.53 23.35
N PHE A 201 5.67 11.54 23.82
CA PHE A 201 5.31 10.70 24.97
C PHE A 201 6.44 10.63 25.97
N THR A 202 6.11 10.48 27.24
CA THR A 202 7.07 10.11 28.28
C THR A 202 7.34 8.62 28.18
N THR A 203 8.60 8.25 27.96
CA THR A 203 9.03 6.86 27.81
C THR A 203 9.59 6.30 29.09
N GLY A 204 9.70 4.97 29.22
CA GLY A 204 10.35 4.29 30.34
C GLY A 204 11.89 4.33 30.28
N TYR A 205 12.46 5.02 29.29
CA TYR A 205 13.91 5.19 29.17
C TYR A 205 14.41 6.44 29.90
N SER A 206 15.67 6.42 30.31
CA SER A 206 16.40 7.58 30.87
C SER A 206 15.58 8.39 31.88
N HIS A 207 14.99 7.71 32.87
CA HIS A 207 14.20 8.35 33.93
C HIS A 207 12.98 9.15 33.43
N GLY A 208 12.31 8.70 32.38
CA GLY A 208 11.11 9.34 31.85
C GLY A 208 11.40 10.36 30.76
N LEU A 209 12.36 10.07 29.89
CA LEU A 209 12.64 10.90 28.70
C LEU A 209 11.39 11.09 27.87
N THR A 210 11.01 12.34 27.63
CA THR A 210 9.96 12.69 26.67
C THR A 210 10.54 12.74 25.27
N TRP A 211 9.96 11.96 24.34
CA TRP A 211 10.42 11.88 22.97
C TRP A 211 9.24 11.80 21.99
N PRO A 212 9.35 12.38 20.79
CA PRO A 212 8.36 12.20 19.74
C PRO A 212 8.43 10.78 19.19
N LEU A 213 7.32 10.06 19.28
CA LEU A 213 7.16 8.71 18.74
C LEU A 213 6.34 8.73 17.47
N LEU A 214 6.56 7.73 16.63
CA LEU A 214 5.79 7.53 15.40
C LEU A 214 4.43 6.93 15.77
N ILE A 215 3.35 7.70 15.59
CA ILE A 215 1.97 7.28 15.87
C ILE A 215 1.19 6.84 14.63
N LYS A 216 1.78 6.93 13.44
CA LYS A 216 1.16 6.56 12.17
C LYS A 216 0.53 5.16 12.15
N TYR A 217 1.01 4.24 12.98
CA TYR A 217 0.59 2.85 13.04
C TYR A 217 -0.09 2.48 14.35
N PHE A 218 -0.65 3.45 15.07
CA PHE A 218 -1.34 3.25 16.36
C PHE A 218 -2.82 2.89 16.20
N GLY A 219 -3.37 2.97 14.97
CA GLY A 219 -4.75 2.65 14.66
C GLY A 219 -5.10 1.17 14.67
#